data_11d91d66deaad6de23e88d908531562e
#
_entry.id   11d91d66deaad6de23e88d908531562e
#
_cell.length_a   1.000
_cell.length_b   1.000
_cell.length_c   1.000
_cell.angle_alpha   90.00
_cell.angle_beta   90.00
_cell.angle_gamma   90.00
#
_symmetry.space_group_name_H-M   'P 1'
#
loop_
_entity.id
_entity.type
_entity.pdbx_description
1 polymer ?
#
loop_
_entity_poly.entity_id
_entity_poly.type
_entity_poly.pdbx_seq_one_letter_code
_entity_poly.pdbx_strand_id
1 'polypeptide(L)'
;MYVGLVDLRVAGNHTQWFEVNKVIIHPTYEVYHPIGGDIALVQLKSRIVFSDSVLPVCVAPPDVNLQNVICWATGWGVISQQGKRTKGSVS
;
A
#
# COMPACT_ATOMS: atom_id res chain seq x y z
N MET A 1 3.11 -11.28 -4.36
CA MET A 1 2.68 -9.87 -4.43
C MET A 1 2.71 -9.37 -5.88
N TYR A 2 1.71 -8.64 -6.27
CA TYR A 2 1.65 -8.04 -7.61
C TYR A 2 1.95 -6.55 -7.53
N VAL A 3 2.68 -6.05 -8.51
CA VAL A 3 2.95 -4.63 -8.70
C VAL A 3 2.65 -4.23 -10.14
N GLY A 4 2.43 -2.93 -10.39
CA GLY A 4 2.08 -2.46 -11.72
C GLY A 4 0.64 -2.77 -12.11
N LEU A 5 -0.27 -2.76 -11.16
CA LEU A 5 -1.66 -3.19 -11.32
C LEU A 5 -2.59 -2.14 -10.72
N VAL A 6 -3.64 -1.79 -11.45
CA VAL A 6 -4.66 -0.84 -10.97
C VAL A 6 -6.01 -1.54 -10.78
N ASP A 7 -6.42 -2.39 -11.69
CA ASP A 7 -7.66 -3.15 -11.58
C ASP A 7 -7.35 -4.60 -11.22
N LEU A 8 -7.83 -5.07 -10.07
CA LEU A 8 -7.59 -6.43 -9.59
C LEU A 8 -8.09 -7.51 -10.54
N ARG A 9 -9.03 -7.19 -11.43
CA ARG A 9 -9.62 -8.12 -12.38
C ARG A 9 -8.83 -8.23 -13.68
N VAL A 10 -7.95 -7.28 -13.94
CA VAL A 10 -7.23 -7.16 -15.22
C VAL A 10 -5.75 -6.96 -14.95
N ALA A 11 -4.97 -8.01 -15.12
CA ALA A 11 -3.51 -7.91 -15.15
C ALA A 11 -3.09 -7.36 -16.52
N GLY A 12 -2.35 -6.25 -16.52
CA GLY A 12 -1.84 -5.65 -17.76
C GLY A 12 -0.47 -6.21 -18.14
N ASN A 13 0.04 -5.74 -19.30
CA ASN A 13 1.37 -6.13 -19.80
C ASN A 13 2.51 -5.66 -18.88
N HIS A 14 2.25 -4.69 -18.00
CA HIS A 14 3.23 -4.11 -17.08
C HIS A 14 3.10 -4.66 -15.66
N THR A 15 2.14 -5.57 -15.43
CA THR A 15 1.96 -6.22 -14.13
C THR A 15 3.08 -7.23 -13.90
N GLN A 16 3.72 -7.16 -12.74
CA GLN A 16 4.78 -8.07 -12.33
C GLN A 16 4.36 -8.79 -11.06
N TRP A 17 4.76 -10.05 -10.94
CA TRP A 17 4.55 -10.86 -9.74
C TRP A 17 5.89 -11.13 -9.04
N PHE A 18 5.88 -11.00 -7.73
CA PHE A 18 7.05 -11.27 -6.90
C PHE A 18 6.66 -12.16 -5.73
N GLU A 19 7.53 -13.13 -5.43
CA GLU A 19 7.37 -13.97 -4.27
C GLU A 19 7.76 -13.19 -3.01
N VAL A 20 6.93 -13.31 -1.97
CA VAL A 20 7.17 -12.64 -0.69
C VAL A 20 8.15 -13.47 0.13
N ASN A 21 9.22 -12.83 0.60
CA ASN A 21 10.18 -13.45 1.49
C ASN A 21 9.71 -13.38 2.95
N LYS A 22 9.31 -12.20 3.41
CA LYS A 22 8.77 -12.07 4.77
C LYS A 22 7.88 -10.84 4.90
N VAL A 23 7.00 -10.87 5.89
CA VAL A 23 6.14 -9.76 6.29
C VAL A 23 6.47 -9.38 7.72
N ILE A 24 6.71 -8.10 7.96
CA ILE A 24 6.96 -7.55 9.30
C ILE A 24 5.78 -6.66 9.67
N ILE A 25 5.04 -7.08 10.68
CA ILE A 25 3.90 -6.33 11.20
C ILE A 25 4.41 -5.40 12.30
N HIS A 26 3.87 -4.18 12.34
CA HIS A 26 4.27 -3.22 13.38
C HIS A 26 3.93 -3.79 14.77
N PRO A 27 4.86 -3.74 15.74
CA PRO A 27 4.64 -4.33 17.07
C PRO A 27 3.43 -3.75 17.81
N THR A 28 3.16 -2.47 17.63
CA THR A 28 2.00 -1.81 18.26
C THR A 28 0.67 -2.39 17.75
N TYR A 29 0.59 -2.78 16.48
CA TYR A 29 -0.62 -3.39 15.92
C TYR A 29 -0.92 -4.74 16.60
N GLU A 30 0.10 -5.55 16.83
CA GLU A 30 -0.05 -6.85 17.47
C GLU A 30 -0.53 -6.76 18.93
N VAL A 31 -0.11 -5.71 19.65
CA VAL A 31 -0.41 -5.54 21.07
C VAL A 31 -1.69 -4.75 21.29
N TYR A 32 -1.92 -3.71 20.51
CA TYR A 32 -2.99 -2.73 20.73
C TYR A 32 -4.03 -2.68 19.61
N HIS A 33 -4.09 -3.73 18.80
CA HIS A 33 -5.09 -3.79 17.73
C HIS A 33 -6.51 -3.48 18.24
N PRO A 34 -7.28 -2.56 17.58
CA PRO A 34 -7.00 -1.83 16.35
C PRO A 34 -6.51 -0.38 16.53
N ILE A 35 -5.89 -0.03 17.64
CA ILE A 35 -5.66 1.36 18.08
C ILE A 35 -4.39 1.98 17.50
N GLY A 36 -3.68 1.35 16.64
CA GLY A 36 -2.51 1.95 16.02
C GLY A 36 -1.57 0.91 15.44
N GLY A 37 -0.48 1.39 14.83
CA GLY A 37 0.47 0.50 14.20
C GLY A 37 -0.09 -0.30 13.03
N ASP A 38 -1.14 0.19 12.39
CA ASP A 38 -1.76 -0.48 11.22
C ASP A 38 -0.88 -0.32 9.99
N ILE A 39 0.27 -0.95 10.04
CA ILE A 39 1.27 -0.90 8.99
C ILE A 39 2.11 -2.18 9.00
N ALA A 40 2.50 -2.63 7.82
CA ALA A 40 3.39 -3.77 7.68
C ALA A 40 4.42 -3.50 6.57
N LEU A 41 5.59 -4.11 6.70
CA LEU A 41 6.61 -4.13 5.68
C LEU A 41 6.60 -5.51 5.00
N VAL A 42 6.60 -5.52 3.69
CA VAL A 42 6.67 -6.74 2.90
C VAL A 42 8.02 -6.76 2.19
N GLN A 43 8.84 -7.75 2.49
CA GLN A 43 10.10 -7.97 1.78
C GLN A 43 9.90 -9.03 0.69
N LEU A 44 10.34 -8.72 -0.51
CA LEU A 44 10.27 -9.65 -1.63
C LEU A 44 11.56 -10.45 -1.74
N LYS A 45 11.50 -11.64 -2.37
CA LYS A 45 12.66 -12.50 -2.57
C LYS A 45 13.61 -11.98 -3.65
N SER A 46 13.12 -11.14 -4.54
CA SER A 46 13.92 -10.55 -5.61
C SER A 46 13.71 -9.05 -5.69
N ARG A 47 14.61 -8.35 -6.37
CA ARG A 47 14.52 -6.91 -6.55
C ARG A 47 13.43 -6.56 -7.56
N ILE A 48 12.67 -5.50 -7.26
CA ILE A 48 11.73 -4.92 -8.21
C ILE A 48 12.52 -4.17 -9.28
N VAL A 49 12.13 -4.37 -10.53
CA VAL A 49 12.63 -3.55 -11.64
C VAL A 49 11.63 -2.41 -11.84
N PHE A 50 12.07 -1.18 -11.60
CA PHE A 50 11.21 -0.01 -11.76
C PHE A 50 10.90 0.24 -13.24
N SER A 51 9.71 0.73 -13.49
CA SER A 51 9.19 1.06 -14.82
C SER A 51 8.20 2.21 -14.68
N ASP A 52 7.58 2.62 -15.79
CA ASP A 52 6.54 3.65 -15.75
C ASP A 52 5.33 3.24 -14.90
N SER A 53 5.12 1.94 -14.72
CA SER A 53 4.01 1.39 -13.93
C SER A 53 4.42 0.94 -12.53
N VAL A 54 5.71 0.94 -12.22
CA VAL A 54 6.25 0.45 -10.94
C VAL A 54 7.34 1.41 -10.49
N LEU A 55 7.00 2.26 -9.54
CA LEU A 55 7.91 3.29 -9.02
C LEU A 55 7.93 3.25 -7.49
N PRO A 56 9.04 3.66 -6.88
CA PRO A 56 9.09 3.82 -5.43
C PRO A 56 8.31 5.05 -4.99
N VAL A 57 7.72 4.97 -3.81
CA VAL A 57 7.12 6.14 -3.16
C VAL A 57 8.19 6.92 -2.41
N CYS A 58 8.04 8.25 -2.35
CA CYS A 58 8.91 9.08 -1.52
C CYS A 58 8.57 8.87 -0.04
N VAL A 59 9.60 8.77 0.78
CA VAL A 59 9.44 8.72 2.23
C VAL A 59 9.67 10.11 2.80
N ALA A 60 8.67 10.65 3.50
CA ALA A 60 8.76 11.99 4.07
C ALA A 60 9.83 12.04 5.17
N PRO A 61 10.53 13.17 5.32
CA PRO A 61 11.44 13.37 6.45
C PRO A 61 10.71 13.28 7.78
N PRO A 62 11.38 12.83 8.86
CA PRO A 62 10.72 12.67 10.17
C PRO A 62 10.19 13.97 10.78
N ASP A 63 10.72 15.12 10.37
CA ASP A 63 10.34 16.45 10.87
C ASP A 63 9.22 17.12 10.08
N VAL A 64 8.66 16.44 9.09
CA VAL A 64 7.55 16.99 8.31
C VAL A 64 6.29 17.08 9.18
N ASN A 65 5.69 18.29 9.20
CA ASN A 65 4.43 18.52 9.88
C ASN A 65 3.27 18.26 8.91
N LEU A 66 2.50 17.21 9.18
CA LEU A 66 1.36 16.82 8.36
C LEU A 66 0.01 17.29 8.91
N GLN A 67 0.00 18.18 9.91
CA GLN A 67 -1.23 18.75 10.42
C GLN A 67 -1.89 19.63 9.36
N ASN A 68 -3.21 19.53 9.24
CA ASN A 68 -4.02 20.29 8.29
C ASN A 68 -3.63 20.08 6.81
N VAL A 69 -2.98 18.96 6.51
CA VAL A 69 -2.63 18.57 5.14
C VAL A 69 -3.68 17.59 4.62
N ILE A 70 -4.18 17.82 3.41
CA ILE A 70 -5.08 16.89 2.74
C ILE A 70 -4.24 15.77 2.14
N CYS A 71 -4.60 14.53 2.48
CA CYS A 71 -3.91 13.34 1.99
C CYS A 71 -4.83 12.48 1.13
N TRP A 72 -4.24 11.64 0.29
CA TRP A 72 -4.94 10.66 -0.51
C TRP A 72 -4.67 9.27 0.03
N ALA A 73 -5.72 8.50 0.26
CA ALA A 73 -5.62 7.08 0.51
C ALA A 73 -6.04 6.32 -0.74
N THR A 74 -5.28 5.30 -1.10
CA THR A 74 -5.55 4.49 -2.29
C THR A 74 -5.69 3.03 -1.92
N GLY A 75 -6.49 2.30 -2.67
CA GLY A 75 -6.68 0.88 -2.44
C GLY A 75 -7.93 0.34 -3.13
N TRP A 76 -8.18 -0.91 -2.92
CA TRP A 76 -9.35 -1.62 -3.46
C TRP A 76 -10.40 -1.92 -2.38
N GLY A 77 -10.20 -1.37 -1.20
CA GLY A 77 -11.11 -1.57 -0.07
C GLY A 77 -12.38 -0.75 -0.14
N VAL A 78 -13.17 -0.83 0.91
CA VAL A 78 -14.40 -0.05 1.03
C VAL A 78 -14.08 1.40 1.41
N ILE A 79 -14.87 2.33 0.87
CA ILE A 79 -14.69 3.77 1.11
C ILE A 79 -15.67 4.34 2.11
N SER A 80 -16.61 3.51 2.57
CA SER A 80 -17.59 3.91 3.57
C SER A 80 -18.00 2.70 4.39
N GLN A 81 -18.58 2.93 5.56
CA GLN A 81 -19.13 1.87 6.40
C GLN A 81 -20.28 1.10 5.74
N GLN A 82 -20.84 1.61 4.65
CA GLN A 82 -21.91 0.95 3.90
C GLN A 82 -21.42 -0.04 2.86
N GLY A 83 -20.11 -0.27 2.77
CA GLY A 83 -19.54 -1.34 1.96
C GLY A 83 -19.35 -1.04 0.48
N LYS A 84 -19.40 0.20 0.04
CA LYS A 84 -19.07 0.56 -1.34
C LYS A 84 -17.57 0.45 -1.58
N ARG A 85 -17.19 -0.28 -2.62
CA ARG A 85 -15.77 -0.42 -3.03
C ARG A 85 -15.46 0.53 -4.18
N THR A 86 -14.23 1.04 -4.19
CA THR A 86 -13.69 1.77 -5.33
C THR A 86 -12.65 0.95 -6.07
N LYS A 87 -12.40 1.34 -7.32
CA LYS A 87 -11.32 0.83 -8.12
C LYS A 87 -10.19 1.87 -8.11
N GLY A 88 -9.51 2.05 -7.01
CA GLY A 88 -8.39 2.98 -7.01
C GLY A 88 -8.35 3.91 -5.83
N SER A 89 -8.15 5.20 -6.02
CA SER A 89 -7.81 6.14 -4.98
C SER A 89 -9.03 6.72 -4.24
N VAL A 90 -8.84 6.94 -2.96
CA VAL A 90 -9.80 7.59 -2.06
C VAL A 90 -9.07 8.69 -1.32
N SER A 91 -9.67 9.83 -1.21
CA SER A 91 -9.12 10.93 -0.40
C SER A 91 -9.48 10.81 1.08
#